data_6c95def576e42ad110e6cae90a096766
#
_entry.id   6c95def576e42ad110e6cae90a096766
#
_cell.length_a   1.000
_cell.length_b   1.000
_cell.length_c   1.000
_cell.angle_alpha   90.00
_cell.angle_beta   90.00
_cell.angle_gamma   90.00
#
_symmetry.space_group_name_H-M   'P 1'
#
loop_
_entity.id
_entity.type
_entity.pdbx_description
1 polymer ?
#
loop_
_entity_poly.entity_id
_entity_poly.type
_entity_poly.pdbx_seq_one_letter_code
_entity_poly.pdbx_strand_id
1 'polypeptide(L)'
;MSEIVWLHAREVLDSRGNPTVEAEVGLDSGALGRAIVPSGASTGEHEALELRDGDPKRFLGKGVLKAVEHIRDSIAPSVIGMDASDQAAIDAAMIELDGTPMKSNLGANSILAVSMAVARAAALSHELPLFRYLGGVNAVTLPVPLMNIINGGAHADNNIDIQEFMIVPAGFDKFEDALRAGVETFHNLKKLLSARGKATNVGDEGGFAPSLDSAEEALQIVLEAITKAGYEPGKQIFLALDVAASEFYDKATKTYKFEGKARTSAEMNETYAAWVEKYPLVSIEDGLDQDDWDGWKALTDKLGSKCQLVGDDLFVTQTARLERGIDSGTANSILVKLNQIGSISETLDAVKTAQHAGYSAIISHRSGESEDSFIADLAVATNAGQIKTGSASRSDRIAKYNQLLRISDQLGNEARFRGVRAFKRS
;
A
#
# COMPACT_ATOMS: atom_id res chain seq x y z
N MET A 1 -22.68 -19.21 -16.79
CA MET A 1 -23.08 -17.78 -16.79
C MET A 1 -22.59 -17.20 -15.47
N SER A 2 -22.24 -15.96 -15.43
CA SER A 2 -21.70 -15.29 -14.23
C SER A 2 -22.51 -14.03 -13.91
N GLU A 3 -23.85 -14.13 -14.05
CA GLU A 3 -24.78 -13.05 -13.74
C GLU A 3 -24.83 -12.78 -12.24
N ILE A 4 -24.73 -11.52 -11.85
CA ILE A 4 -24.89 -11.08 -10.46
C ILE A 4 -26.38 -11.18 -10.10
N VAL A 5 -26.70 -12.07 -9.17
CA VAL A 5 -28.10 -12.28 -8.73
C VAL A 5 -28.36 -11.78 -7.32
N TRP A 6 -27.31 -11.48 -6.58
CA TRP A 6 -27.43 -11.09 -5.18
C TRP A 6 -26.23 -10.26 -4.73
N LEU A 7 -26.48 -9.22 -3.93
CA LEU A 7 -25.48 -8.36 -3.32
C LEU A 7 -25.91 -8.00 -1.90
N HIS A 8 -24.98 -8.14 -0.96
CA HIS A 8 -25.17 -7.77 0.44
C HIS A 8 -23.95 -7.00 0.95
N ALA A 9 -24.18 -6.08 1.88
CA ALA A 9 -23.10 -5.36 2.54
C ALA A 9 -23.37 -5.23 4.04
N ARG A 10 -22.30 -5.11 4.80
CA ARG A 10 -22.35 -4.90 6.24
C ARG A 10 -21.19 -4.03 6.72
N GLU A 11 -21.37 -3.46 7.90
CA GLU A 11 -20.29 -2.84 8.64
C GLU A 11 -19.55 -3.92 9.42
N VAL A 12 -18.21 -3.94 9.28
CA VAL A 12 -17.28 -4.80 10.03
C VAL A 12 -16.19 -3.94 10.67
N LEU A 13 -15.25 -4.52 11.40
CA LEU A 13 -14.18 -3.77 12.05
C LEU A 13 -12.83 -3.99 11.36
N ASP A 14 -12.07 -2.92 11.23
CA ASP A 14 -10.68 -2.95 10.78
C ASP A 14 -9.70 -3.35 11.91
N SER A 15 -8.42 -3.46 11.63
CA SER A 15 -7.36 -3.82 12.57
C SER A 15 -7.15 -2.84 13.72
N ARG A 16 -7.74 -1.64 13.64
CA ARG A 16 -7.75 -0.61 14.68
C ARG A 16 -9.06 -0.59 15.49
N GLY A 17 -10.02 -1.48 15.15
CA GLY A 17 -11.36 -1.49 15.75
C GLY A 17 -12.28 -0.38 15.23
N ASN A 18 -11.93 0.29 14.13
CA ASN A 18 -12.81 1.23 13.46
C ASN A 18 -13.72 0.49 12.46
N PRO A 19 -14.96 0.97 12.27
CA PRO A 19 -15.85 0.42 11.25
C PRO A 19 -15.28 0.55 9.84
N THR A 20 -15.54 -0.46 9.02
CA THR A 20 -15.30 -0.45 7.57
C THR A 20 -16.38 -1.27 6.85
N VAL A 21 -16.36 -1.24 5.51
CA VAL A 21 -17.37 -1.88 4.66
C VAL A 21 -16.89 -3.25 4.21
N GLU A 22 -17.76 -4.25 4.39
CA GLU A 22 -17.65 -5.56 3.74
C GLU A 22 -18.81 -5.72 2.76
N ALA A 23 -18.53 -6.17 1.53
CA ALA A 23 -19.55 -6.55 0.54
C ALA A 23 -19.43 -8.04 0.18
N GLU A 24 -20.56 -8.64 -0.13
CA GLU A 24 -20.71 -10.00 -0.67
C GLU A 24 -21.51 -9.97 -1.95
N VAL A 25 -21.04 -10.65 -2.98
CA VAL A 25 -21.70 -10.78 -4.30
C VAL A 25 -21.90 -12.24 -4.62
N GLY A 26 -23.13 -12.64 -4.89
CA GLY A 26 -23.51 -13.97 -5.32
C GLY A 26 -23.87 -14.01 -6.81
N LEU A 27 -23.41 -15.05 -7.51
CA LEU A 27 -23.68 -15.28 -8.93
C LEU A 27 -24.68 -16.41 -9.15
N ASP A 28 -25.33 -16.43 -10.30
CA ASP A 28 -26.23 -17.51 -10.74
C ASP A 28 -25.56 -18.88 -10.77
N SER A 29 -24.24 -18.94 -10.91
CA SER A 29 -23.43 -20.15 -10.80
C SER A 29 -23.33 -20.69 -9.35
N GLY A 30 -23.75 -19.93 -8.34
CA GLY A 30 -23.57 -20.23 -6.93
C GLY A 30 -22.23 -19.75 -6.36
N ALA A 31 -21.37 -19.14 -7.17
CA ALA A 31 -20.13 -18.53 -6.68
C ALA A 31 -20.44 -17.33 -5.78
N LEU A 32 -19.71 -17.21 -4.68
CA LEU A 32 -19.83 -16.12 -3.70
C LEU A 32 -18.49 -15.42 -3.50
N GLY A 33 -18.39 -14.15 -3.87
CA GLY A 33 -17.24 -13.28 -3.60
C GLY A 33 -17.50 -12.35 -2.43
N ARG A 34 -16.49 -12.17 -1.55
CA ARG A 34 -16.56 -11.28 -0.40
C ARG A 34 -15.29 -10.45 -0.31
N ALA A 35 -15.43 -9.17 0.04
CA ALA A 35 -14.30 -8.27 0.21
C ALA A 35 -14.52 -7.26 1.33
N ILE A 36 -13.42 -6.91 2.02
CA ILE A 36 -13.38 -5.88 3.06
C ILE A 36 -12.46 -4.75 2.58
N VAL A 37 -12.94 -3.51 2.69
CA VAL A 37 -12.18 -2.32 2.26
C VAL A 37 -11.23 -1.85 3.36
N PRO A 38 -9.94 -1.59 3.07
CA PRO A 38 -9.02 -0.98 4.02
C PRO A 38 -9.28 0.53 4.21
N SER A 39 -8.71 1.11 5.29
CA SER A 39 -8.88 2.52 5.66
C SER A 39 -7.56 3.17 6.08
N GLY A 40 -7.26 4.39 5.62
CA GLY A 40 -6.06 5.13 6.01
C GLY A 40 -6.14 5.77 7.40
N ALA A 41 -4.99 6.03 8.04
CA ALA A 41 -4.86 6.93 9.19
C ALA A 41 -4.50 8.34 8.70
N SER A 42 -3.44 8.46 7.90
CA SER A 42 -3.14 9.62 7.07
C SER A 42 -3.82 9.44 5.71
N THR A 43 -4.33 10.52 5.13
CA THR A 43 -4.98 10.50 3.81
C THR A 43 -4.49 11.70 3.01
N GLY A 44 -4.06 11.46 1.77
CA GLY A 44 -3.73 12.53 0.83
C GLY A 44 -4.96 13.41 0.53
N GLU A 45 -4.77 14.70 0.39
CA GLU A 45 -5.87 15.65 0.13
C GLU A 45 -6.63 15.34 -1.17
N HIS A 46 -6.03 14.56 -2.07
CA HIS A 46 -6.56 14.24 -3.39
C HIS A 46 -7.10 12.79 -3.49
N GLU A 47 -7.19 12.05 -2.38
CA GLU A 47 -7.78 10.70 -2.38
C GLU A 47 -9.30 10.75 -2.62
N ALA A 48 -9.84 9.72 -3.26
CA ALA A 48 -11.29 9.52 -3.36
C ALA A 48 -11.91 9.40 -1.95
N LEU A 49 -13.15 9.88 -1.80
CA LEU A 49 -13.78 10.03 -0.50
C LEU A 49 -14.11 8.70 0.16
N GLU A 50 -13.54 8.43 1.32
CA GLU A 50 -14.04 7.41 2.24
C GLU A 50 -15.28 7.96 2.98
N LEU A 51 -16.47 7.45 2.65
CA LEU A 51 -17.71 7.94 3.24
C LEU A 51 -17.87 7.44 4.68
N ARG A 52 -17.99 8.38 5.62
CA ARG A 52 -18.27 8.16 7.04
C ARG A 52 -19.60 8.77 7.44
N ASP A 53 -20.25 8.15 8.44
CA ASP A 53 -21.59 8.61 8.92
C ASP A 53 -21.54 9.99 9.56
N GLY A 54 -20.44 10.30 10.28
CA GLY A 54 -20.26 11.57 10.99
C GLY A 54 -21.10 11.68 12.27
N ASP A 55 -21.79 10.62 12.72
CA ASP A 55 -22.54 10.62 13.98
C ASP A 55 -21.61 10.39 15.19
N PRO A 56 -21.35 11.40 16.02
CA PRO A 56 -20.43 11.27 17.14
C PRO A 56 -20.90 10.26 18.22
N LYS A 57 -22.19 9.90 18.23
CA LYS A 57 -22.75 8.93 19.17
C LYS A 57 -22.50 7.49 18.75
N ARG A 58 -22.03 7.27 17.53
CA ARG A 58 -21.80 5.95 16.98
C ARG A 58 -20.37 5.87 16.43
N PHE A 59 -19.53 4.99 17.01
CA PHE A 59 -18.12 4.84 16.67
C PHE A 59 -17.36 6.18 16.56
N LEU A 60 -17.70 7.16 17.41
CA LEU A 60 -17.07 8.48 17.45
C LEU A 60 -17.09 9.21 16.08
N GLY A 61 -18.15 9.02 15.30
CA GLY A 61 -18.30 9.58 13.96
C GLY A 61 -17.79 8.72 12.82
N LYS A 62 -17.11 7.61 13.13
CA LYS A 62 -16.44 6.76 12.11
C LYS A 62 -17.32 5.64 11.54
N GLY A 63 -18.62 5.56 11.87
CA GLY A 63 -19.55 4.59 11.30
C GLY A 63 -19.59 4.64 9.77
N VAL A 64 -20.01 3.55 9.12
CA VAL A 64 -20.10 3.43 7.65
C VAL A 64 -21.46 2.91 7.17
N LEU A 65 -22.52 3.10 7.98
CA LEU A 65 -23.86 2.64 7.60
C LEU A 65 -24.40 3.35 6.36
N LYS A 66 -24.08 4.63 6.13
CA LYS A 66 -24.44 5.33 4.88
C LYS A 66 -23.82 4.65 3.66
N ALA A 67 -22.55 4.25 3.75
CA ALA A 67 -21.90 3.50 2.68
C ALA A 67 -22.56 2.14 2.43
N VAL A 68 -22.93 1.43 3.51
CA VAL A 68 -23.70 0.17 3.42
C VAL A 68 -25.08 0.39 2.80
N GLU A 69 -25.79 1.46 3.16
CA GLU A 69 -27.09 1.84 2.56
C GLU A 69 -26.95 2.15 1.08
N HIS A 70 -25.91 2.89 0.67
CA HIS A 70 -25.66 3.17 -0.76
C HIS A 70 -25.40 1.88 -1.55
N ILE A 71 -24.69 0.89 -0.97
CA ILE A 71 -24.52 -0.41 -1.62
C ILE A 71 -25.87 -1.08 -1.82
N ARG A 72 -26.71 -1.13 -0.78
CA ARG A 72 -28.00 -1.83 -0.82
C ARG A 72 -29.01 -1.14 -1.74
N ASP A 73 -29.12 0.19 -1.64
CA ASP A 73 -30.26 0.93 -2.18
C ASP A 73 -29.96 1.58 -3.54
N SER A 74 -28.66 1.76 -3.88
CA SER A 74 -28.24 2.42 -5.12
C SER A 74 -27.39 1.52 -6.00
N ILE A 75 -26.31 0.93 -5.46
CA ILE A 75 -25.36 0.13 -6.25
C ILE A 75 -25.98 -1.23 -6.63
N ALA A 76 -26.58 -1.95 -5.68
CA ALA A 76 -27.15 -3.27 -5.95
C ALA A 76 -28.18 -3.26 -7.09
N PRO A 77 -29.16 -2.34 -7.13
CA PRO A 77 -30.10 -2.26 -8.26
C PRO A 77 -29.43 -1.97 -9.61
N SER A 78 -28.26 -1.31 -9.64
CA SER A 78 -27.56 -0.96 -10.89
C SER A 78 -26.69 -2.08 -11.43
N VAL A 79 -26.21 -3.01 -10.58
CA VAL A 79 -25.28 -4.07 -10.99
C VAL A 79 -25.89 -5.48 -11.00
N ILE A 80 -27.02 -5.72 -10.32
CA ILE A 80 -27.74 -6.98 -10.39
C ILE A 80 -28.23 -7.20 -11.82
N GLY A 81 -28.01 -8.40 -12.38
CA GLY A 81 -28.27 -8.75 -13.77
C GLY A 81 -27.06 -8.54 -14.70
N MET A 82 -26.00 -7.85 -14.27
CA MET A 82 -24.77 -7.71 -15.06
C MET A 82 -23.92 -8.97 -14.99
N ASP A 83 -23.11 -9.18 -16.02
CA ASP A 83 -22.12 -10.26 -16.04
C ASP A 83 -20.89 -9.89 -15.19
N ALA A 84 -20.65 -10.62 -14.12
CA ALA A 84 -19.53 -10.41 -13.20
C ALA A 84 -18.15 -10.53 -13.89
N SER A 85 -18.08 -11.15 -15.06
CA SER A 85 -16.83 -11.24 -15.85
C SER A 85 -16.48 -9.91 -16.54
N ASP A 86 -17.43 -8.99 -16.68
CA ASP A 86 -17.19 -7.65 -17.24
C ASP A 86 -16.94 -6.62 -16.11
N GLN A 87 -15.79 -6.79 -15.43
CA GLN A 87 -15.37 -5.92 -14.34
C GLN A 87 -15.39 -4.43 -14.74
N ALA A 88 -14.94 -4.14 -15.96
CA ALA A 88 -14.86 -2.76 -16.45
C ALA A 88 -16.24 -2.11 -16.58
N ALA A 89 -17.23 -2.83 -17.12
CA ALA A 89 -18.59 -2.33 -17.22
C ALA A 89 -19.24 -2.12 -15.85
N ILE A 90 -19.00 -3.02 -14.90
CA ILE A 90 -19.53 -2.92 -13.53
C ILE A 90 -18.92 -1.71 -12.81
N ASP A 91 -17.60 -1.56 -12.85
CA ASP A 91 -16.92 -0.42 -12.23
C ASP A 91 -17.37 0.90 -12.87
N ALA A 92 -17.49 0.95 -14.20
CA ALA A 92 -17.99 2.12 -14.93
C ALA A 92 -19.43 2.48 -14.53
N ALA A 93 -20.32 1.49 -14.38
CA ALA A 93 -21.71 1.74 -13.95
C ALA A 93 -21.77 2.35 -12.54
N MET A 94 -20.93 1.87 -11.60
CA MET A 94 -20.87 2.43 -10.25
C MET A 94 -20.27 3.84 -10.22
N ILE A 95 -19.23 4.10 -11.03
CA ILE A 95 -18.59 5.42 -11.15
C ILE A 95 -19.56 6.43 -11.77
N GLU A 96 -20.29 6.05 -12.82
CA GLU A 96 -21.31 6.88 -13.46
C GLU A 96 -22.47 7.18 -12.50
N LEU A 97 -22.87 6.18 -11.69
CA LEU A 97 -23.92 6.35 -10.68
C LEU A 97 -23.50 7.34 -9.58
N ASP A 98 -22.23 7.36 -9.18
CA ASP A 98 -21.69 8.38 -8.26
C ASP A 98 -21.66 9.76 -8.93
N GLY A 99 -21.20 9.85 -10.16
CA GLY A 99 -21.17 11.06 -10.98
C GLY A 99 -20.18 12.14 -10.53
N THR A 100 -19.27 11.85 -9.55
CA THR A 100 -18.26 12.81 -9.09
C THR A 100 -16.84 12.24 -9.22
N PRO A 101 -15.83 13.07 -9.52
CA PRO A 101 -14.46 12.61 -9.66
C PRO A 101 -13.89 11.95 -8.38
N MET A 102 -14.34 12.43 -7.21
CA MET A 102 -13.87 11.98 -5.90
C MET A 102 -14.79 10.94 -5.26
N LYS A 103 -15.78 10.40 -5.99
CA LYS A 103 -16.74 9.42 -5.50
C LYS A 103 -17.46 9.90 -4.22
N SER A 104 -17.79 11.19 -4.18
CA SER A 104 -18.29 11.85 -2.98
C SER A 104 -19.78 11.64 -2.71
N ASN A 105 -20.54 11.10 -3.65
CA ASN A 105 -21.98 10.80 -3.47
C ASN A 105 -22.19 9.42 -2.85
N LEU A 106 -21.54 8.37 -3.38
CA LEU A 106 -21.68 7.00 -2.88
C LEU A 106 -20.59 6.62 -1.88
N GLY A 107 -19.40 7.22 -2.01
CA GLY A 107 -18.19 6.87 -1.28
C GLY A 107 -17.34 5.83 -2.01
N ALA A 108 -16.03 6.09 -2.08
CA ALA A 108 -15.07 5.15 -2.67
C ALA A 108 -15.06 3.79 -1.97
N ASN A 109 -15.30 3.77 -0.66
CA ASN A 109 -15.40 2.54 0.12
C ASN A 109 -16.60 1.67 -0.28
N SER A 110 -17.74 2.26 -0.64
CA SER A 110 -18.90 1.52 -1.15
C SER A 110 -18.60 0.88 -2.50
N ILE A 111 -18.06 1.67 -3.44
CA ILE A 111 -17.75 1.23 -4.79
C ILE A 111 -16.67 0.14 -4.76
N LEU A 112 -15.58 0.36 -4.02
CA LEU A 112 -14.47 -0.59 -3.94
C LEU A 112 -14.89 -1.93 -3.32
N ALA A 113 -15.71 -1.91 -2.26
CA ALA A 113 -16.18 -3.15 -1.63
C ALA A 113 -16.89 -4.05 -2.65
N VAL A 114 -17.77 -3.48 -3.46
CA VAL A 114 -18.49 -4.21 -4.51
C VAL A 114 -17.55 -4.62 -5.64
N SER A 115 -16.70 -3.74 -6.13
CA SER A 115 -15.72 -4.01 -7.19
C SER A 115 -14.82 -5.21 -6.84
N MET A 116 -14.26 -5.25 -5.62
CA MET A 116 -13.44 -6.36 -5.15
C MET A 116 -14.23 -7.67 -4.96
N ALA A 117 -15.47 -7.58 -4.43
CA ALA A 117 -16.31 -8.75 -4.23
C ALA A 117 -16.74 -9.37 -5.57
N VAL A 118 -17.06 -8.56 -6.58
CA VAL A 118 -17.36 -9.00 -7.95
C VAL A 118 -16.17 -9.76 -8.55
N ALA A 119 -14.95 -9.20 -8.49
CA ALA A 119 -13.76 -9.86 -9.01
C ALA A 119 -13.54 -11.24 -8.39
N ARG A 120 -13.76 -11.39 -7.09
CA ARG A 120 -13.66 -12.69 -6.39
C ARG A 120 -14.75 -13.66 -6.82
N ALA A 121 -16.00 -13.20 -6.92
CA ALA A 121 -17.11 -14.03 -7.38
C ALA A 121 -16.86 -14.54 -8.80
N ALA A 122 -16.44 -13.65 -9.70
CA ALA A 122 -16.10 -14.01 -11.07
C ALA A 122 -14.92 -15.01 -11.13
N ALA A 123 -13.84 -14.77 -10.39
CA ALA A 123 -12.71 -15.71 -10.31
C ALA A 123 -13.17 -17.11 -9.88
N LEU A 124 -14.00 -17.21 -8.84
CA LEU A 124 -14.56 -18.47 -8.37
C LEU A 124 -15.48 -19.12 -9.41
N SER A 125 -16.31 -18.34 -10.10
CA SER A 125 -17.20 -18.85 -11.16
C SER A 125 -16.43 -19.44 -12.34
N HIS A 126 -15.22 -18.91 -12.61
CA HIS A 126 -14.31 -19.43 -13.63
C HIS A 126 -13.35 -20.52 -13.10
N GLU A 127 -13.49 -20.94 -11.85
CA GLU A 127 -12.60 -21.90 -11.19
C GLU A 127 -11.11 -21.47 -11.23
N LEU A 128 -10.85 -20.17 -11.20
CA LEU A 128 -9.49 -19.60 -11.22
C LEU A 128 -9.12 -18.99 -9.87
N PRO A 129 -7.87 -19.10 -9.42
CA PRO A 129 -7.34 -18.28 -8.35
C PRO A 129 -7.43 -16.79 -8.74
N LEU A 130 -7.68 -15.91 -7.78
CA LEU A 130 -7.91 -14.49 -8.04
C LEU A 130 -6.75 -13.83 -8.82
N PHE A 131 -5.49 -14.14 -8.46
CA PHE A 131 -4.34 -13.59 -9.17
C PHE A 131 -4.28 -14.03 -10.65
N ARG A 132 -4.74 -15.25 -10.98
CA ARG A 132 -4.82 -15.75 -12.36
C ARG A 132 -6.00 -15.11 -13.12
N TYR A 133 -7.12 -14.94 -12.46
CA TYR A 133 -8.28 -14.28 -13.05
C TYR A 133 -7.97 -12.83 -13.45
N LEU A 134 -7.35 -12.05 -12.54
CA LEU A 134 -7.00 -10.65 -12.79
C LEU A 134 -5.81 -10.47 -13.73
N GLY A 135 -4.79 -11.34 -13.64
CA GLY A 135 -3.50 -11.14 -14.32
C GLY A 135 -3.22 -12.08 -15.49
N GLY A 136 -4.11 -13.07 -15.72
CA GLY A 136 -3.97 -14.04 -16.79
C GLY A 136 -2.79 -14.99 -16.62
N VAL A 137 -2.39 -15.63 -17.71
CA VAL A 137 -1.38 -16.69 -17.72
C VAL A 137 0.02 -16.23 -17.30
N ASN A 138 0.32 -14.97 -17.43
CA ASN A 138 1.63 -14.38 -17.06
C ASN A 138 1.70 -13.86 -15.63
N ALA A 139 0.68 -14.02 -14.80
CA ALA A 139 0.70 -13.66 -13.39
C ALA A 139 1.56 -14.65 -12.59
N VAL A 140 2.88 -14.46 -12.61
CA VAL A 140 3.87 -15.41 -12.05
C VAL A 140 4.93 -14.74 -11.18
N THR A 141 4.90 -13.40 -11.04
CA THR A 141 5.92 -12.67 -10.31
C THR A 141 5.50 -12.43 -8.86
N LEU A 142 6.19 -13.08 -7.94
CA LEU A 142 6.07 -12.81 -6.50
C LEU A 142 6.76 -11.48 -6.18
N PRO A 143 6.11 -10.60 -5.40
CA PRO A 143 6.64 -9.28 -5.10
C PRO A 143 7.76 -9.34 -4.04
N VAL A 144 8.73 -8.43 -4.16
CA VAL A 144 9.67 -8.14 -3.07
C VAL A 144 8.93 -7.36 -1.98
N PRO A 145 8.96 -7.81 -0.72
CA PRO A 145 8.29 -7.08 0.35
C PRO A 145 9.14 -5.90 0.84
N LEU A 146 8.47 -4.74 1.03
CA LEU A 146 8.97 -3.61 1.81
C LEU A 146 8.33 -3.74 3.20
N MET A 147 9.10 -4.20 4.18
CA MET A 147 8.57 -4.59 5.50
C MET A 147 8.84 -3.49 6.53
N ASN A 148 7.80 -2.79 6.95
CA ASN A 148 7.89 -1.75 7.97
C ASN A 148 8.23 -2.35 9.35
N ILE A 149 9.44 -2.10 9.89
CA ILE A 149 9.90 -2.67 11.15
C ILE A 149 10.11 -1.66 12.27
N ILE A 150 10.19 -0.35 11.95
CA ILE A 150 10.13 0.75 12.92
C ILE A 150 9.13 1.79 12.44
N ASN A 151 8.18 2.15 13.30
CA ASN A 151 7.18 3.17 13.09
C ASN A 151 7.54 4.47 13.80
N GLY A 152 7.25 5.59 13.14
CA GLY A 152 7.27 6.95 13.68
C GLY A 152 6.13 7.78 13.11
N GLY A 153 6.25 9.09 13.10
CA GLY A 153 5.26 10.00 12.53
C GLY A 153 3.83 9.73 13.03
N ALA A 154 2.86 9.75 12.13
CA ALA A 154 1.46 9.47 12.44
C ALA A 154 1.17 8.00 12.86
N HIS A 155 2.11 7.07 12.62
CA HIS A 155 1.94 5.64 12.90
C HIS A 155 2.39 5.21 14.31
N ALA A 156 2.99 6.11 15.11
CA ALA A 156 3.47 5.80 16.46
C ALA A 156 3.50 7.03 17.36
N ASP A 157 3.14 6.85 18.63
CA ASP A 157 3.29 7.87 19.68
C ASP A 157 4.73 7.86 20.19
N ASN A 158 5.65 8.47 19.40
CA ASN A 158 7.07 8.62 19.73
C ASN A 158 7.63 9.93 19.14
N ASN A 159 8.95 10.11 19.17
CA ASN A 159 9.62 11.35 18.79
C ASN A 159 10.28 11.28 17.39
N ILE A 160 9.94 10.32 16.56
CA ILE A 160 10.53 10.15 15.23
C ILE A 160 9.61 10.77 14.19
N ASP A 161 10.10 11.70 13.36
CA ASP A 161 9.30 12.38 12.34
C ASP A 161 9.00 11.48 11.13
N ILE A 162 9.97 10.63 10.71
CA ILE A 162 9.79 9.70 9.61
C ILE A 162 8.80 8.60 10.00
N GLN A 163 7.81 8.37 9.12
CA GLN A 163 6.69 7.49 9.40
C GLN A 163 7.07 6.01 9.43
N GLU A 164 7.91 5.55 8.48
CA GLU A 164 8.29 4.14 8.40
C GLU A 164 9.75 3.93 8.01
N PHE A 165 10.39 3.01 8.75
CA PHE A 165 11.68 2.44 8.38
C PHE A 165 11.48 0.99 7.99
N MET A 166 11.75 0.69 6.73
CA MET A 166 11.49 -0.62 6.15
C MET A 166 12.77 -1.37 5.85
N ILE A 167 12.72 -2.70 6.01
CA ILE A 167 13.70 -3.63 5.43
C ILE A 167 13.17 -4.19 4.13
N VAL A 168 14.09 -4.43 3.20
CA VAL A 168 13.81 -4.91 1.84
C VAL A 168 14.68 -6.12 1.56
N PRO A 169 14.21 -7.36 1.81
CA PRO A 169 14.99 -8.58 1.59
C PRO A 169 14.99 -8.96 0.09
N ALA A 170 15.71 -8.19 -0.71
CA ALA A 170 15.73 -8.33 -2.17
C ALA A 170 16.91 -9.19 -2.69
N GLY A 171 17.88 -9.56 -1.85
CA GLY A 171 19.07 -10.33 -2.27
C GLY A 171 18.88 -11.85 -2.18
N PHE A 172 17.68 -12.34 -2.50
CA PHE A 172 17.35 -13.77 -2.49
C PHE A 172 16.77 -14.20 -3.84
N ASP A 173 16.79 -15.50 -4.10
CA ASP A 173 16.27 -16.09 -5.34
C ASP A 173 14.77 -16.49 -5.20
N LYS A 174 14.28 -16.62 -3.97
CA LYS A 174 12.89 -17.04 -3.67
C LYS A 174 12.24 -16.13 -2.65
N PHE A 175 10.93 -15.99 -2.80
CA PHE A 175 10.09 -15.21 -1.88
C PHE A 175 10.14 -15.74 -0.44
N GLU A 176 10.10 -17.06 -0.27
CA GLU A 176 10.10 -17.72 1.03
C GLU A 176 11.37 -17.40 1.84
N ASP A 177 12.52 -17.40 1.18
CA ASP A 177 13.81 -17.05 1.80
C ASP A 177 13.89 -15.57 2.15
N ALA A 178 13.35 -14.71 1.27
CA ALA A 178 13.24 -13.27 1.51
C ALA A 178 12.33 -12.98 2.72
N LEU A 179 11.15 -13.61 2.78
CA LEU A 179 10.22 -13.46 3.90
C LEU A 179 10.83 -13.97 5.21
N ARG A 180 11.46 -15.13 5.21
CA ARG A 180 12.16 -15.68 6.37
C ARG A 180 13.22 -14.70 6.90
N ALA A 181 14.05 -14.17 6.01
CA ALA A 181 15.09 -13.21 6.38
C ALA A 181 14.51 -11.93 7.01
N GLY A 182 13.39 -11.45 6.49
CA GLY A 182 12.64 -10.33 7.07
C GLY A 182 12.13 -10.64 8.49
N VAL A 183 11.52 -11.80 8.69
CA VAL A 183 11.03 -12.25 10.03
C VAL A 183 12.17 -12.41 11.02
N GLU A 184 13.27 -13.04 10.64
CA GLU A 184 14.45 -13.23 11.50
C GLU A 184 15.08 -11.87 11.88
N THR A 185 15.13 -10.91 10.94
CA THR A 185 15.58 -9.54 11.21
C THR A 185 14.66 -8.84 12.20
N PHE A 186 13.36 -8.93 12.02
CA PHE A 186 12.35 -8.37 12.93
C PHE A 186 12.54 -8.87 14.36
N HIS A 187 12.71 -10.19 14.56
CA HIS A 187 12.94 -10.75 15.89
C HIS A 187 14.28 -10.36 16.50
N ASN A 188 15.33 -10.17 15.70
CA ASN A 188 16.62 -9.66 16.18
C ASN A 188 16.54 -8.18 16.55
N LEU A 189 15.78 -7.37 15.80
CA LEU A 189 15.49 -5.98 16.17
C LEU A 189 14.79 -5.89 17.52
N LYS A 190 13.78 -6.75 17.77
CA LYS A 190 13.11 -6.82 19.07
C LYS A 190 14.08 -7.05 20.22
N LYS A 191 15.01 -8.01 20.06
CA LYS A 191 16.06 -8.31 21.06
C LYS A 191 16.98 -7.12 21.29
N LEU A 192 17.38 -6.42 20.22
CA LEU A 192 18.23 -5.23 20.30
C LEU A 192 17.56 -4.08 21.05
N LEU A 193 16.32 -3.76 20.69
CA LEU A 193 15.53 -2.72 21.35
C LEU A 193 15.37 -3.02 22.84
N SER A 194 14.98 -4.25 23.19
CA SER A 194 14.85 -4.69 24.57
C SER A 194 16.17 -4.58 25.36
N ALA A 195 17.30 -5.01 24.77
CA ALA A 195 18.62 -4.91 25.41
C ALA A 195 19.07 -3.45 25.63
N ARG A 196 18.58 -2.50 24.85
CA ARG A 196 18.81 -1.07 25.00
C ARG A 196 17.77 -0.37 25.89
N GLY A 197 16.84 -1.12 26.51
CA GLY A 197 15.76 -0.57 27.32
C GLY A 197 14.74 0.25 26.52
N LYS A 198 14.68 0.06 25.22
CA LYS A 198 13.71 0.73 24.32
C LYS A 198 12.41 -0.07 24.23
N ALA A 199 11.29 0.62 23.92
CA ALA A 199 9.98 0.01 23.75
C ALA A 199 9.98 -1.04 22.61
N THR A 200 9.26 -2.14 22.83
CA THR A 200 9.03 -3.21 21.85
C THR A 200 7.55 -3.46 21.58
N ASN A 201 6.67 -2.54 21.99
CA ASN A 201 5.31 -2.47 21.50
C ASN A 201 5.32 -2.09 20.00
N VAL A 202 4.26 -2.51 19.31
CA VAL A 202 4.14 -2.30 17.86
C VAL A 202 3.09 -1.25 17.56
N GLY A 203 3.31 -0.50 16.48
CA GLY A 203 2.35 0.43 15.90
C GLY A 203 1.27 -0.27 15.06
N ASP A 204 0.48 0.52 14.36
CA ASP A 204 -0.65 0.05 13.56
C ASP A 204 -0.24 -0.93 12.46
N GLU A 205 0.95 -0.81 11.92
CA GLU A 205 1.46 -1.65 10.84
C GLU A 205 2.36 -2.80 11.31
N GLY A 206 2.47 -2.99 12.62
CA GLY A 206 3.20 -4.12 13.21
C GLY A 206 4.69 -3.89 13.40
N GLY A 207 5.26 -2.75 12.98
CA GLY A 207 6.63 -2.33 13.29
C GLY A 207 6.75 -1.84 14.74
N PHE A 208 7.96 -1.89 15.32
CA PHE A 208 8.19 -1.38 16.67
C PHE A 208 8.10 0.14 16.73
N ALA A 209 7.72 0.67 17.88
CA ALA A 209 7.51 2.10 18.11
C ALA A 209 8.43 2.65 19.23
N PRO A 210 9.76 2.52 19.13
CA PRO A 210 10.67 3.05 20.13
C PRO A 210 10.82 4.58 20.01
N SER A 211 11.13 5.27 21.10
CA SER A 211 11.70 6.60 21.03
C SER A 211 13.20 6.50 20.78
N LEU A 212 13.68 7.18 19.73
CA LEU A 212 15.07 7.22 19.30
C LEU A 212 15.54 8.68 19.20
N ASP A 213 16.84 8.91 19.22
CA ASP A 213 17.38 10.27 19.25
C ASP A 213 17.33 10.97 17.86
N SER A 214 17.26 10.19 16.78
CA SER A 214 17.17 10.68 15.40
C SER A 214 16.68 9.61 14.43
N ALA A 215 16.29 10.02 13.22
CA ALA A 215 16.03 9.12 12.10
C ALA A 215 17.27 8.29 11.73
N GLU A 216 18.47 8.87 11.87
CA GLU A 216 19.72 8.18 11.58
C GLU A 216 20.01 7.07 12.59
N GLU A 217 19.67 7.24 13.89
CA GLU A 217 19.74 6.15 14.88
C GLU A 217 18.83 4.98 14.48
N ALA A 218 17.64 5.26 13.94
CA ALA A 218 16.74 4.22 13.45
C ALA A 218 17.36 3.42 12.31
N LEU A 219 17.99 4.08 11.32
CA LEU A 219 18.71 3.41 10.24
C LEU A 219 19.85 2.52 10.77
N GLN A 220 20.61 3.02 11.73
CA GLN A 220 21.75 2.28 12.32
C GLN A 220 21.30 1.04 13.09
N ILE A 221 20.26 1.14 13.92
CA ILE A 221 19.76 -0.01 14.69
C ILE A 221 19.14 -1.08 13.78
N VAL A 222 18.52 -0.68 12.67
CA VAL A 222 18.02 -1.63 11.66
C VAL A 222 19.18 -2.38 10.99
N LEU A 223 20.26 -1.70 10.60
CA LEU A 223 21.46 -2.34 10.05
C LEU A 223 22.10 -3.32 11.03
N GLU A 224 22.17 -2.94 12.31
CA GLU A 224 22.66 -3.85 13.36
C GLU A 224 21.76 -5.09 13.49
N ALA A 225 20.44 -4.92 13.39
CA ALA A 225 19.50 -6.04 13.45
C ALA A 225 19.65 -7.00 12.27
N ILE A 226 19.85 -6.48 11.05
CA ILE A 226 20.14 -7.28 9.85
C ILE A 226 21.42 -8.11 10.06
N THR A 227 22.49 -7.47 10.51
CA THR A 227 23.78 -8.13 10.77
C THR A 227 23.66 -9.19 11.87
N LYS A 228 22.94 -8.90 12.96
CA LYS A 228 22.71 -9.87 14.04
C LYS A 228 21.82 -11.04 13.64
N ALA A 229 20.96 -10.85 12.64
CA ALA A 229 20.18 -11.93 12.04
C ALA A 229 21.02 -12.84 11.13
N GLY A 230 22.29 -12.49 10.87
CA GLY A 230 23.19 -13.26 10.03
C GLY A 230 23.14 -12.90 8.56
N TYR A 231 22.51 -11.77 8.21
CA TYR A 231 22.39 -11.29 6.84
C TYR A 231 23.32 -10.11 6.55
N GLU A 232 23.63 -9.90 5.25
CA GLU A 232 24.55 -8.87 4.81
C GLU A 232 23.75 -7.64 4.30
N PRO A 233 23.81 -6.47 5.03
CA PRO A 233 23.19 -5.24 4.57
C PRO A 233 23.74 -4.80 3.20
N GLY A 234 22.86 -4.38 2.30
CA GLY A 234 23.22 -3.92 0.97
C GLY A 234 23.51 -5.03 -0.05
N LYS A 235 23.44 -6.30 0.38
CA LYS A 235 23.48 -7.45 -0.54
C LYS A 235 22.23 -8.32 -0.43
N GLN A 236 21.89 -8.76 0.78
CA GLN A 236 20.73 -9.60 1.03
C GLN A 236 19.51 -8.78 1.43
N ILE A 237 19.70 -7.81 2.35
CA ILE A 237 18.64 -6.94 2.85
C ILE A 237 19.06 -5.49 2.66
N PHE A 238 18.16 -4.70 2.08
CA PHE A 238 18.30 -3.27 1.86
C PHE A 238 17.35 -2.51 2.79
N LEU A 239 17.42 -1.18 2.76
CA LEU A 239 16.55 -0.29 3.51
C LEU A 239 15.62 0.47 2.57
N ALA A 240 14.44 0.84 3.08
CA ALA A 240 13.54 1.80 2.46
C ALA A 240 12.92 2.69 3.53
N LEU A 241 12.48 3.88 3.13
CA LEU A 241 11.81 4.85 3.99
C LEU A 241 10.45 5.21 3.38
N ASP A 242 9.47 5.41 4.25
CA ASP A 242 8.31 6.25 4.00
C ASP A 242 8.42 7.46 4.92
N VAL A 243 8.64 8.62 4.32
CA VAL A 243 8.88 9.86 5.06
C VAL A 243 7.58 10.53 5.45
N ALA A 244 6.54 10.39 4.61
CA ALA A 244 5.25 11.08 4.74
C ALA A 244 5.44 12.59 5.01
N ALA A 245 6.27 13.24 4.20
CA ALA A 245 6.76 14.60 4.48
C ALA A 245 5.65 15.67 4.51
N SER A 246 4.49 15.41 3.91
CA SER A 246 3.32 16.28 4.00
C SER A 246 2.85 16.49 5.45
N GLU A 247 3.04 15.50 6.34
CA GLU A 247 2.62 15.56 7.75
C GLU A 247 3.38 16.61 8.56
N PHE A 248 4.58 17.00 8.13
CA PHE A 248 5.40 18.02 8.81
C PHE A 248 5.77 19.20 7.91
N TYR A 249 5.06 19.36 6.79
CA TYR A 249 5.21 20.50 5.89
C TYR A 249 4.35 21.70 6.32
N ASP A 250 4.96 22.86 6.45
CA ASP A 250 4.27 24.12 6.70
C ASP A 250 4.03 24.85 5.37
N LYS A 251 2.77 24.84 4.91
CA LYS A 251 2.33 25.48 3.66
C LYS A 251 2.56 27.01 3.66
N ALA A 252 2.54 27.68 4.84
CA ALA A 252 2.71 29.13 4.94
C ALA A 252 4.17 29.55 4.75
N THR A 253 5.10 28.81 5.35
CA THR A 253 6.54 29.09 5.25
C THR A 253 7.23 28.32 4.12
N LYS A 254 6.55 27.34 3.54
CA LYS A 254 7.09 26.41 2.54
C LYS A 254 8.33 25.66 3.05
N THR A 255 8.29 25.23 4.31
CA THR A 255 9.38 24.52 4.95
C THR A 255 8.90 23.24 5.63
N TYR A 256 9.80 22.30 5.81
CA TYR A 256 9.59 21.03 6.51
C TYR A 256 10.14 21.15 7.93
N LYS A 257 9.29 20.89 8.93
CA LYS A 257 9.74 20.84 10.33
C LYS A 257 10.31 19.45 10.63
N PHE A 258 11.58 19.25 10.29
CA PHE A 258 12.25 17.97 10.44
C PHE A 258 13.31 17.99 11.54
N GLU A 259 13.24 17.05 12.50
CA GLU A 259 14.11 16.95 13.69
C GLU A 259 14.23 18.31 14.43
N GLY A 260 13.08 18.96 14.61
CA GLY A 260 12.99 20.23 15.32
C GLY A 260 13.53 21.46 14.57
N LYS A 261 13.92 21.32 13.31
CA LYS A 261 14.44 22.41 12.45
C LYS A 261 13.54 22.63 11.25
N ALA A 262 13.35 23.90 10.88
CA ALA A 262 12.74 24.24 9.59
C ALA A 262 13.76 23.99 8.46
N ARG A 263 13.38 23.23 7.45
CA ARG A 263 14.21 22.89 6.28
C ARG A 263 13.47 23.22 5.00
N THR A 264 14.17 23.70 4.02
CA THR A 264 13.67 23.83 2.64
C THR A 264 13.67 22.50 1.93
N SER A 265 12.94 22.38 0.78
CA SER A 265 12.98 21.20 -0.09
C SER A 265 14.40 20.82 -0.49
N ALA A 266 15.24 21.83 -0.80
CA ALA A 266 16.65 21.61 -1.14
C ALA A 266 17.44 20.97 0.01
N GLU A 267 17.25 21.44 1.25
CA GLU A 267 17.91 20.86 2.43
C GLU A 267 17.41 19.44 2.76
N MET A 268 16.13 19.14 2.53
CA MET A 268 15.62 17.79 2.63
C MET A 268 16.27 16.88 1.56
N ASN A 269 16.36 17.35 0.32
CA ASN A 269 17.01 16.63 -0.77
C ASN A 269 18.49 16.32 -0.48
N GLU A 270 19.22 17.25 0.14
CA GLU A 270 20.62 17.00 0.59
C GLU A 270 20.67 15.93 1.69
N THR A 271 19.72 15.94 2.62
CA THR A 271 19.64 14.93 3.68
C THR A 271 19.47 13.54 3.08
N TYR A 272 18.52 13.39 2.14
CA TYR A 272 18.30 12.09 1.47
C TYR A 272 19.51 11.67 0.62
N ALA A 273 20.16 12.60 -0.06
CA ALA A 273 21.37 12.31 -0.82
C ALA A 273 22.49 11.77 0.05
N ALA A 274 22.70 12.37 1.22
CA ALA A 274 23.68 11.88 2.19
C ALA A 274 23.33 10.48 2.72
N TRP A 275 22.06 10.20 2.95
CA TRP A 275 21.64 8.88 3.41
C TRP A 275 21.75 7.80 2.33
N VAL A 276 21.39 8.10 1.07
CA VAL A 276 21.55 7.17 -0.07
C VAL A 276 23.04 6.84 -0.29
N GLU A 277 23.95 7.80 -0.05
CA GLU A 277 25.38 7.53 -0.16
C GLU A 277 25.92 6.69 1.01
N LYS A 278 25.38 6.89 2.22
CA LYS A 278 25.89 6.26 3.45
C LYS A 278 25.28 4.90 3.75
N TYR A 279 24.03 4.70 3.40
CA TYR A 279 23.23 3.53 3.75
C TYR A 279 22.77 2.77 2.50
N PRO A 280 22.51 1.46 2.59
CA PRO A 280 21.95 0.69 1.47
C PRO A 280 20.45 1.00 1.26
N LEU A 281 20.14 2.28 1.09
CA LEU A 281 18.80 2.81 0.92
C LEU A 281 18.41 2.72 -0.55
N VAL A 282 17.39 1.90 -0.87
CA VAL A 282 16.96 1.62 -2.25
C VAL A 282 15.67 2.31 -2.64
N SER A 283 14.88 2.80 -1.66
CA SER A 283 13.59 3.44 -1.90
C SER A 283 13.27 4.51 -0.87
N ILE A 284 12.76 5.64 -1.32
CA ILE A 284 12.23 6.73 -0.50
C ILE A 284 10.82 7.06 -1.01
N GLU A 285 9.84 6.91 -0.14
CA GLU A 285 8.44 7.24 -0.39
C GLU A 285 8.12 8.59 0.27
N ASP A 286 7.36 9.42 -0.43
CA ASP A 286 6.87 10.73 -0.02
C ASP A 286 7.90 11.60 0.72
N GLY A 287 9.08 11.71 0.09
CA GLY A 287 10.20 12.49 0.63
C GLY A 287 9.92 13.99 0.72
N LEU A 288 8.90 14.49 0.01
CA LEU A 288 8.47 15.89 0.01
C LEU A 288 6.94 15.95 0.01
N ASP A 289 6.39 17.17 0.26
CA ASP A 289 4.96 17.46 0.26
C ASP A 289 4.29 17.09 -1.07
N GLN A 290 3.03 16.63 -1.02
CA GLN A 290 2.22 16.17 -2.14
C GLN A 290 2.02 17.18 -3.27
N ASP A 291 2.27 18.47 -3.02
CA ASP A 291 2.13 19.55 -3.99
C ASP A 291 3.45 20.31 -4.25
N ASP A 292 4.58 19.89 -3.65
CA ASP A 292 5.92 20.44 -3.90
C ASP A 292 6.58 19.86 -5.17
N TRP A 293 5.93 20.00 -6.31
CA TRP A 293 6.36 19.42 -7.59
C TRP A 293 7.76 19.83 -8.02
N ASP A 294 8.15 21.08 -7.75
CA ASP A 294 9.50 21.59 -8.09
C ASP A 294 10.57 20.94 -7.21
N GLY A 295 10.29 20.79 -5.91
CA GLY A 295 11.15 20.05 -4.98
C GLY A 295 11.30 18.59 -5.37
N TRP A 296 10.20 17.92 -5.73
CA TRP A 296 10.18 16.55 -6.21
C TRP A 296 10.98 16.37 -7.51
N LYS A 297 10.84 17.32 -8.46
CA LYS A 297 11.64 17.29 -9.69
C LYS A 297 13.13 17.38 -9.39
N ALA A 298 13.52 18.30 -8.52
CA ALA A 298 14.93 18.45 -8.11
C ALA A 298 15.43 17.19 -7.37
N LEU A 299 14.61 16.54 -6.53
CA LEU A 299 14.92 15.28 -5.88
C LEU A 299 15.14 14.17 -6.91
N THR A 300 14.27 14.11 -7.92
CA THR A 300 14.35 13.08 -8.98
C THR A 300 15.59 13.25 -9.82
N ASP A 301 15.92 14.47 -10.23
CA ASP A 301 17.14 14.76 -10.98
C ASP A 301 18.41 14.38 -10.19
N LYS A 302 18.36 14.52 -8.87
CA LYS A 302 19.50 14.23 -7.99
C LYS A 302 19.67 12.75 -7.67
N LEU A 303 18.58 12.04 -7.40
CA LEU A 303 18.61 10.69 -6.83
C LEU A 303 17.93 9.61 -7.69
N GLY A 304 17.13 9.97 -8.70
CA GLY A 304 16.32 9.02 -9.46
C GLY A 304 17.11 7.90 -10.12
N SER A 305 18.39 8.14 -10.46
CA SER A 305 19.29 7.12 -11.02
C SER A 305 19.87 6.15 -9.96
N LYS A 306 19.80 6.51 -8.68
CA LYS A 306 20.41 5.75 -7.57
C LYS A 306 19.39 5.10 -6.66
N CYS A 307 18.19 5.71 -6.54
CA CYS A 307 17.18 5.34 -5.58
C CYS A 307 15.79 5.37 -6.22
N GLN A 308 14.92 4.44 -5.83
CA GLN A 308 13.51 4.49 -6.18
C GLN A 308 12.85 5.63 -5.38
N LEU A 309 12.18 6.53 -6.08
CA LEU A 309 11.44 7.65 -5.51
C LEU A 309 9.95 7.40 -5.73
N VAL A 310 9.23 7.15 -4.65
CA VAL A 310 7.85 6.68 -4.68
C VAL A 310 6.90 7.81 -4.34
N GLY A 311 5.95 8.10 -5.21
CA GLY A 311 4.83 8.98 -4.89
C GLY A 311 3.65 8.18 -4.36
N ASP A 312 3.28 8.40 -3.09
CA ASP A 312 2.02 7.99 -2.48
C ASP A 312 1.04 9.15 -2.51
N ASP A 313 1.13 10.12 -1.60
CA ASP A 313 0.28 11.31 -1.59
C ASP A 313 0.48 12.19 -2.83
N LEU A 314 1.66 12.14 -3.45
CA LEU A 314 1.94 12.81 -4.71
C LEU A 314 1.01 12.35 -5.83
N PHE A 315 0.72 11.06 -5.94
CA PHE A 315 -0.04 10.45 -7.03
C PHE A 315 -1.42 9.94 -6.64
N VAL A 316 -1.63 9.55 -5.38
CA VAL A 316 -2.88 9.02 -4.80
C VAL A 316 -3.57 7.99 -5.70
N THR A 317 -2.78 7.13 -6.35
CA THR A 317 -3.25 6.11 -7.31
C THR A 317 -4.06 6.68 -8.49
N GLN A 318 -4.05 8.00 -8.70
CA GLN A 318 -4.77 8.67 -9.79
C GLN A 318 -3.93 8.76 -11.06
N THR A 319 -4.46 8.25 -12.18
CA THR A 319 -3.79 8.26 -13.48
C THR A 319 -3.41 9.67 -13.92
N ALA A 320 -4.28 10.67 -13.74
CA ALA A 320 -4.00 12.04 -14.14
C ALA A 320 -2.82 12.68 -13.38
N ARG A 321 -2.69 12.42 -12.06
CA ARG A 321 -1.53 12.90 -11.28
C ARG A 321 -0.26 12.13 -11.65
N LEU A 322 -0.38 10.83 -11.91
CA LEU A 322 0.73 10.00 -12.39
C LEU A 322 1.24 10.47 -13.75
N GLU A 323 0.36 10.72 -14.72
CA GLU A 323 0.71 11.27 -16.04
C GLU A 323 1.44 12.60 -15.92
N ARG A 324 0.97 13.51 -15.06
CA ARG A 324 1.70 14.76 -14.76
C ARG A 324 3.13 14.47 -14.27
N GLY A 325 3.31 13.50 -13.38
CA GLY A 325 4.64 13.09 -12.90
C GLY A 325 5.52 12.53 -14.01
N ILE A 326 4.96 11.67 -14.86
CA ILE A 326 5.63 11.09 -16.02
C ILE A 326 6.10 12.20 -16.98
N ASP A 327 5.21 13.11 -17.37
CA ASP A 327 5.48 14.18 -18.31
C ASP A 327 6.54 15.17 -17.80
N SER A 328 6.56 15.42 -16.49
CA SER A 328 7.55 16.29 -15.86
C SER A 328 8.85 15.59 -15.44
N GLY A 329 8.90 14.25 -15.55
CA GLY A 329 10.02 13.45 -15.04
C GLY A 329 10.19 13.54 -13.53
N THR A 330 9.09 13.47 -12.80
CA THR A 330 9.01 13.60 -11.33
C THR A 330 8.70 12.25 -10.69
N ALA A 331 9.49 11.82 -9.72
CA ALA A 331 9.49 10.45 -9.15
C ALA A 331 9.91 9.39 -10.20
N ASN A 332 9.86 8.11 -9.85
CA ASN A 332 10.08 6.98 -10.76
C ASN A 332 9.32 5.71 -10.33
N SER A 333 8.45 5.86 -9.35
CA SER A 333 7.60 4.79 -8.81
C SER A 333 6.30 5.38 -8.24
N ILE A 334 5.24 4.58 -8.29
CA ILE A 334 3.95 4.89 -7.65
C ILE A 334 3.65 3.89 -6.55
N LEU A 335 3.13 4.37 -5.42
CA LEU A 335 2.43 3.52 -4.46
C LEU A 335 0.98 3.37 -4.90
N VAL A 336 0.47 2.14 -4.88
CA VAL A 336 -0.87 1.81 -5.38
C VAL A 336 -1.74 1.32 -4.23
N LYS A 337 -2.75 2.09 -3.89
CA LYS A 337 -3.74 1.80 -2.84
C LYS A 337 -5.14 1.80 -3.45
N LEU A 338 -5.82 0.64 -3.47
CA LEU A 338 -7.13 0.51 -4.11
C LEU A 338 -8.16 1.53 -3.61
N ASN A 339 -8.16 1.83 -2.31
CA ASN A 339 -9.16 2.74 -1.75
C ASN A 339 -8.87 4.23 -2.02
N GLN A 340 -7.66 4.62 -2.47
CA GLN A 340 -7.36 5.99 -2.90
C GLN A 340 -8.09 6.37 -4.19
N ILE A 341 -8.42 5.37 -5.01
CA ILE A 341 -9.13 5.57 -6.29
C ILE A 341 -10.53 4.94 -6.27
N GLY A 342 -10.72 3.77 -5.63
CA GLY A 342 -12.03 3.21 -5.30
C GLY A 342 -12.60 2.19 -6.28
N SER A 343 -11.85 1.71 -7.28
CA SER A 343 -12.23 0.59 -8.13
C SER A 343 -11.02 -0.23 -8.58
N ILE A 344 -11.26 -1.50 -8.94
CA ILE A 344 -10.21 -2.38 -9.51
C ILE A 344 -9.79 -1.87 -10.89
N SER A 345 -10.72 -1.49 -11.74
CA SER A 345 -10.42 -1.06 -13.11
C SER A 345 -9.50 0.16 -13.13
N GLU A 346 -9.81 1.21 -12.35
CA GLU A 346 -8.94 2.39 -12.24
C GLU A 346 -7.59 2.06 -11.59
N THR A 347 -7.56 1.15 -10.61
CA THR A 347 -6.31 0.68 -10.00
C THR A 347 -5.41 -0.02 -11.02
N LEU A 348 -5.97 -0.92 -11.84
CA LEU A 348 -5.23 -1.62 -12.90
C LEU A 348 -4.74 -0.64 -13.98
N ASP A 349 -5.52 0.38 -14.32
CA ASP A 349 -5.11 1.43 -15.25
C ASP A 349 -3.93 2.25 -14.71
N ALA A 350 -3.94 2.62 -13.43
CA ALA A 350 -2.82 3.31 -12.80
C ALA A 350 -1.54 2.46 -12.81
N VAL A 351 -1.64 1.17 -12.46
CA VAL A 351 -0.49 0.24 -12.51
C VAL A 351 0.05 0.10 -13.93
N LYS A 352 -0.83 -0.07 -14.91
CA LYS A 352 -0.48 -0.22 -16.33
C LYS A 352 0.18 1.05 -16.88
N THR A 353 -0.36 2.22 -16.57
CA THR A 353 0.20 3.52 -16.96
C THR A 353 1.61 3.68 -16.39
N ALA A 354 1.82 3.39 -15.10
CA ALA A 354 3.14 3.43 -14.48
C ALA A 354 4.13 2.51 -15.22
N GLN A 355 3.76 1.24 -15.42
CA GLN A 355 4.63 0.23 -16.04
C GLN A 355 4.98 0.58 -17.48
N HIS A 356 4.03 1.09 -18.27
CA HIS A 356 4.27 1.50 -19.68
C HIS A 356 5.22 2.70 -19.76
N ALA A 357 5.13 3.62 -18.82
CA ALA A 357 6.04 4.78 -18.72
C ALA A 357 7.42 4.44 -18.16
N GLY A 358 7.60 3.17 -17.77
CA GLY A 358 8.85 2.77 -17.16
C GLY A 358 8.93 3.02 -15.64
N TYR A 359 7.91 3.48 -14.96
CA TYR A 359 7.82 3.55 -13.50
C TYR A 359 7.61 2.16 -12.90
N SER A 360 8.09 1.95 -11.68
CA SER A 360 7.68 0.79 -10.89
C SER A 360 6.36 1.08 -10.17
N ALA A 361 5.64 0.02 -9.85
CA ALA A 361 4.44 0.10 -9.01
C ALA A 361 4.64 -0.77 -7.76
N ILE A 362 4.22 -0.27 -6.60
CA ILE A 362 4.25 -0.99 -5.34
C ILE A 362 2.80 -1.16 -4.89
N ILE A 363 2.31 -2.38 -4.80
CA ILE A 363 0.97 -2.62 -4.27
C ILE A 363 1.03 -2.48 -2.75
N SER A 364 0.14 -1.65 -2.18
CA SER A 364 0.23 -1.24 -0.79
C SER A 364 -1.03 -1.51 0.00
N HIS A 365 -0.82 -1.81 1.28
CA HIS A 365 -1.84 -1.82 2.32
C HIS A 365 -2.21 -0.40 2.76
N ARG A 366 -3.07 -0.31 3.76
CA ARG A 366 -3.33 0.91 4.55
C ARG A 366 -3.02 0.67 6.03
N SER A 367 -2.96 1.74 6.83
CA SER A 367 -2.78 1.63 8.28
C SER A 367 -3.92 0.89 8.97
N GLY A 368 -5.17 1.08 8.55
CA GLY A 368 -6.33 0.27 8.93
C GLY A 368 -6.58 -0.84 7.92
N GLU A 369 -6.20 -2.05 8.27
CA GLU A 369 -6.34 -3.25 7.46
C GLU A 369 -7.32 -4.25 8.09
N SER A 370 -7.55 -5.35 7.39
CA SER A 370 -8.33 -6.49 7.84
C SER A 370 -7.60 -7.80 7.50
N GLU A 371 -8.23 -8.95 7.75
CA GLU A 371 -7.74 -10.25 7.27
C GLU A 371 -7.83 -10.42 5.75
N ASP A 372 -8.47 -9.49 5.03
CA ASP A 372 -8.59 -9.54 3.57
C ASP A 372 -7.20 -9.47 2.91
N SER A 373 -6.92 -10.44 2.04
CA SER A 373 -5.61 -10.60 1.37
C SER A 373 -5.61 -10.18 -0.09
N PHE A 374 -6.62 -9.45 -0.56
CA PHE A 374 -6.79 -9.09 -1.97
C PHE A 374 -5.53 -8.51 -2.60
N ILE A 375 -4.83 -7.63 -1.89
CA ILE A 375 -3.62 -6.96 -2.39
C ILE A 375 -2.46 -7.93 -2.67
N ALA A 376 -2.41 -9.09 -2.03
CA ALA A 376 -1.42 -10.12 -2.33
C ALA A 376 -1.66 -10.74 -3.71
N ASP A 377 -2.91 -11.09 -4.01
CA ASP A 377 -3.31 -11.56 -5.33
C ASP A 377 -3.12 -10.49 -6.40
N LEU A 378 -3.47 -9.22 -6.11
CA LEU A 378 -3.28 -8.08 -7.02
C LEU A 378 -1.81 -7.84 -7.36
N ALA A 379 -0.91 -7.95 -6.38
CA ALA A 379 0.53 -7.76 -6.60
C ALA A 379 1.10 -8.79 -7.58
N VAL A 380 0.65 -10.04 -7.48
CA VAL A 380 1.05 -11.11 -8.41
C VAL A 380 0.34 -10.95 -9.76
N ALA A 381 -0.96 -10.62 -9.76
CA ALA A 381 -1.75 -10.41 -10.97
C ALA A 381 -1.14 -9.35 -11.91
N THR A 382 -0.70 -8.24 -11.34
CA THR A 382 -0.14 -7.10 -12.08
C THR A 382 1.36 -7.27 -12.40
N ASN A 383 2.01 -8.33 -11.86
CA ASN A 383 3.47 -8.46 -11.88
C ASN A 383 4.18 -7.18 -11.38
N ALA A 384 3.59 -6.48 -10.42
CA ALA A 384 4.12 -5.22 -9.88
C ALA A 384 5.57 -5.37 -9.38
N GLY A 385 5.90 -6.56 -8.88
CA GLY A 385 7.24 -6.92 -8.44
C GLY A 385 7.58 -6.42 -7.04
N GLN A 386 6.74 -5.61 -6.43
CA GLN A 386 6.91 -5.08 -5.08
C GLN A 386 5.57 -5.01 -4.34
N ILE A 387 5.61 -5.21 -3.02
CA ILE A 387 4.47 -5.07 -2.11
C ILE A 387 4.91 -4.38 -0.82
N LYS A 388 4.11 -3.42 -0.34
CA LYS A 388 4.23 -2.78 0.97
C LYS A 388 3.02 -3.21 1.80
N THR A 389 3.20 -4.12 2.76
CA THR A 389 2.08 -4.69 3.52
C THR A 389 2.37 -4.82 5.02
N GLY A 390 3.19 -3.91 5.54
CA GLY A 390 3.51 -3.81 6.95
C GLY A 390 4.60 -4.79 7.40
N SER A 391 4.65 -5.03 8.70
CA SER A 391 5.69 -5.80 9.36
C SER A 391 5.42 -7.31 9.39
N ALA A 392 6.36 -8.05 10.01
CA ALA A 392 6.23 -9.47 10.29
C ALA A 392 5.43 -9.75 11.58
N SER A 393 4.48 -8.90 11.91
CA SER A 393 3.59 -9.04 13.08
C SER A 393 2.21 -8.45 12.79
N ARG A 394 1.20 -8.80 13.60
CA ARG A 394 -0.24 -8.54 13.43
C ARG A 394 -0.85 -9.37 12.28
N SER A 395 -1.97 -10.05 12.56
CA SER A 395 -2.60 -10.99 11.63
C SER A 395 -3.11 -10.34 10.34
N ASP A 396 -3.52 -9.07 10.42
CA ASP A 396 -3.94 -8.25 9.29
C ASP A 396 -2.81 -8.05 8.25
N ARG A 397 -1.55 -8.03 8.69
CA ARG A 397 -0.35 -7.96 7.82
C ARG A 397 0.07 -9.35 7.36
N ILE A 398 0.17 -10.29 8.30
CA ILE A 398 0.58 -11.67 8.04
C ILE A 398 -0.37 -12.38 7.06
N ALA A 399 -1.66 -12.05 7.04
CA ALA A 399 -2.61 -12.60 6.08
C ALA A 399 -2.14 -12.46 4.63
N LYS A 400 -1.56 -11.31 4.26
CA LYS A 400 -1.04 -11.02 2.92
C LYS A 400 0.22 -11.84 2.61
N TYR A 401 1.16 -11.92 3.55
CA TYR A 401 2.35 -12.76 3.40
C TYR A 401 2.00 -14.24 3.28
N ASN A 402 1.06 -14.73 4.09
CA ASN A 402 0.56 -16.10 4.00
C ASN A 402 -0.12 -16.39 2.66
N GLN A 403 -0.85 -15.42 2.10
CA GLN A 403 -1.45 -15.55 0.77
C GLN A 403 -0.37 -15.63 -0.31
N LEU A 404 0.68 -14.81 -0.24
CA LEU A 404 1.81 -14.89 -1.17
C LEU A 404 2.54 -16.23 -1.10
N LEU A 405 2.68 -16.83 0.10
CA LEU A 405 3.22 -18.18 0.25
C LEU A 405 2.32 -19.24 -0.44
N ARG A 406 0.99 -19.14 -0.28
CA ARG A 406 0.05 -20.03 -0.98
C ARG A 406 0.13 -19.86 -2.50
N ILE A 407 0.25 -18.63 -2.99
CA ILE A 407 0.42 -18.36 -4.43
C ILE A 407 1.75 -18.92 -4.92
N SER A 408 2.83 -18.79 -4.15
CA SER A 408 4.14 -19.39 -4.49
C SER A 408 4.04 -20.90 -4.62
N ASP A 409 3.36 -21.57 -3.68
CA ASP A 409 3.15 -23.01 -3.73
C ASP A 409 2.31 -23.43 -4.96
N GLN A 410 1.25 -22.68 -5.29
CA GLN A 410 0.43 -22.92 -6.50
C GLN A 410 1.20 -22.73 -7.80
N LEU A 411 2.12 -21.77 -7.85
CA LEU A 411 2.95 -21.49 -9.01
C LEU A 411 4.08 -22.53 -9.17
N GLY A 412 4.58 -23.07 -8.05
CA GLY A 412 5.68 -24.01 -8.06
C GLY A 412 6.90 -23.50 -8.84
N ASN A 413 7.32 -24.23 -9.86
CA ASN A 413 8.47 -23.87 -10.69
C ASN A 413 8.23 -22.67 -11.63
N GLU A 414 7.01 -22.22 -11.80
CA GLU A 414 6.70 -21.00 -12.59
C GLU A 414 6.91 -19.73 -11.79
N ALA A 415 6.95 -19.82 -10.46
CA ALA A 415 7.15 -18.67 -9.57
C ALA A 415 8.45 -17.93 -9.90
N ARG A 416 8.34 -16.62 -10.07
CA ARG A 416 9.48 -15.75 -10.34
C ARG A 416 9.61 -14.73 -9.21
N PHE A 417 10.81 -14.59 -8.68
CA PHE A 417 11.15 -13.56 -7.72
C PHE A 417 12.26 -12.68 -8.31
N ARG A 418 11.96 -11.39 -8.51
CA ARG A 418 12.88 -10.49 -9.23
C ARG A 418 14.03 -9.98 -8.36
N GLY A 419 13.88 -10.06 -7.04
CA GLY A 419 14.86 -9.56 -6.08
C GLY A 419 15.22 -8.10 -6.35
N VAL A 420 16.50 -7.76 -6.30
CA VAL A 420 16.99 -6.38 -6.54
C VAL A 420 16.60 -5.80 -7.91
N ARG A 421 16.29 -6.67 -8.88
CA ARG A 421 15.82 -6.23 -10.22
C ARG A 421 14.40 -5.65 -10.22
N ALA A 422 13.67 -5.76 -9.09
CA ALA A 422 12.38 -5.11 -8.93
C ALA A 422 12.50 -3.59 -8.74
N PHE A 423 13.64 -3.12 -8.25
CA PHE A 423 13.91 -1.70 -8.04
C PHE A 423 14.49 -1.07 -9.31
N LYS A 424 13.79 -0.08 -9.84
CA LYS A 424 14.30 0.68 -10.98
C LYS A 424 15.42 1.59 -10.54
N ARG A 425 16.51 1.46 -11.29
CA ARG A 425 17.59 2.43 -11.35
C ARG A 425 17.65 2.83 -12.80
N SER A 426 17.29 4.06 -13.11
CA SER A 426 17.34 4.62 -14.47
C SER A 426 18.75 4.59 -15.03
#